data_dfdd5a5a4ab498ad4cd4b8cf91a9feb0
#
_entry.id   dfdd5a5a4ab498ad4cd4b8cf91a9feb0
#
_cell.length_a   1.000
_cell.length_b   1.000
_cell.length_c   1.000
_cell.angle_alpha   90.00
_cell.angle_beta   90.00
_cell.angle_gamma   90.00
#
_symmetry.space_group_name_H-M   'P 1'
#
loop_
_entity.id
_entity.type
_entity.pdbx_description
1 polymer ?
#
loop_
_entity_poly.entity_id
_entity_poly.type
_entity_poly.pdbx_seq_one_letter_code
_entity_poly.pdbx_strand_id
1 'polypeptide(L)'
;QLVDELEPERNMSRSPLFQVMFVLQNTAMGVEQHTPGFTMEVIEPDERTAKFDLTLVMAESESGYNAEFEYNTDLFKPDSIRRMAQHFQVLLREMVKHPHLKISELPLLTETEKRHILESRNASDVRFNTETCIQDLFEQRVAQTPDAPALYFEGQALTFSELNARANALAHYLRKHGVGPEQLVGISVEKSVEQVIGLLGVLKAGGVYVPIDPAYPRDRIDYILQDAEISTLLTQEHLAEQFERPDLRIFRLDSQWAELEDEPRENPVNCNVAEHLAYMIYTSGSTGKPKGTMLQHRGLVNLTLEQIKDFQLDESCRCLQFASFSFDASVSE
;
A
#
# COMPACT_ATOMS: atom_id res chain seq x y z
N GLN A 1 -17.55 -16.36 -47.69
CA GLN A 1 -17.03 -15.21 -48.50
C GLN A 1 -16.27 -14.23 -47.57
N LEU A 2 -16.92 -13.56 -46.59
CA LEU A 2 -16.25 -12.53 -45.77
C LEU A 2 -15.09 -13.12 -44.90
N VAL A 3 -15.28 -14.32 -44.34
CA VAL A 3 -14.26 -15.02 -43.57
C VAL A 3 -13.06 -15.44 -44.45
N ASP A 4 -13.35 -15.84 -45.71
CA ASP A 4 -12.31 -16.25 -46.65
C ASP A 4 -11.51 -15.04 -47.18
N GLU A 5 -12.15 -13.86 -47.25
CA GLU A 5 -11.51 -12.65 -47.73
C GLU A 5 -10.68 -11.93 -46.65
N LEU A 6 -11.11 -12.02 -45.38
CA LEU A 6 -10.38 -11.43 -44.24
C LEU A 6 -9.32 -12.35 -43.64
N GLU A 7 -9.28 -13.63 -44.01
CA GLU A 7 -8.34 -14.67 -43.51
C GLU A 7 -8.06 -14.57 -42.01
N PRO A 8 -9.10 -14.48 -41.12
CA PRO A 8 -8.88 -14.34 -39.70
C PRO A 8 -8.23 -15.62 -39.15
N GLU A 9 -7.46 -15.46 -38.08
CA GLU A 9 -6.85 -16.58 -37.36
C GLU A 9 -7.96 -17.56 -36.89
N ARG A 10 -7.93 -18.79 -37.42
CA ARG A 10 -8.95 -19.80 -37.12
C ARG A 10 -8.74 -20.41 -35.76
N ASN A 11 -9.58 -20.01 -34.81
CA ASN A 11 -9.65 -20.59 -33.48
C ASN A 11 -11.01 -21.28 -33.32
N MET A 12 -10.99 -22.59 -33.05
CA MET A 12 -12.22 -23.42 -32.91
C MET A 12 -13.07 -23.00 -31.71
N SER A 13 -12.53 -22.27 -30.74
CA SER A 13 -13.23 -21.85 -29.52
C SER A 13 -13.89 -20.46 -29.63
N ARG A 14 -13.73 -19.77 -30.75
CA ARG A 14 -14.26 -18.41 -30.94
C ARG A 14 -14.87 -18.21 -32.32
N SER A 15 -15.90 -17.37 -32.39
CA SER A 15 -16.41 -16.89 -33.68
C SER A 15 -15.28 -16.17 -34.44
N PRO A 16 -15.08 -16.43 -35.74
CA PRO A 16 -13.94 -15.91 -36.49
C PRO A 16 -13.96 -14.38 -36.69
N LEU A 17 -15.13 -13.71 -36.60
CA LEU A 17 -15.26 -12.29 -36.91
C LEU A 17 -15.55 -11.42 -35.68
N PHE A 18 -16.44 -11.85 -34.81
CA PHE A 18 -16.84 -11.10 -33.63
C PHE A 18 -17.36 -12.04 -32.54
N GLN A 19 -17.23 -11.62 -31.28
CA GLN A 19 -17.63 -12.33 -30.08
C GLN A 19 -18.82 -11.69 -29.39
N VAL A 20 -19.08 -10.41 -29.69
CA VAL A 20 -20.18 -9.65 -29.09
C VAL A 20 -21.15 -9.18 -30.18
N MET A 21 -22.43 -9.36 -29.95
CA MET A 21 -23.48 -8.95 -30.86
C MET A 21 -24.52 -8.05 -30.17
N PHE A 22 -24.96 -7.01 -30.88
CA PHE A 22 -26.09 -6.18 -30.50
C PHE A 22 -27.15 -6.24 -31.58
N VAL A 23 -28.38 -6.52 -31.19
CA VAL A 23 -29.53 -6.59 -32.11
C VAL A 23 -30.63 -5.67 -31.59
N LEU A 24 -31.06 -4.71 -32.44
CA LEU A 24 -32.27 -3.95 -32.20
C LEU A 24 -33.35 -4.50 -33.14
N GLN A 25 -34.35 -5.13 -32.56
CA GLN A 25 -35.41 -5.80 -33.31
C GLN A 25 -36.63 -4.86 -33.46
N ASN A 26 -36.88 -4.41 -34.67
CA ASN A 26 -38.01 -3.50 -35.01
C ASN A 26 -39.29 -4.27 -35.35
N THR A 27 -39.22 -5.60 -35.37
CA THR A 27 -40.41 -6.42 -35.64
C THR A 27 -41.00 -6.81 -34.29
N ALA A 28 -42.28 -6.44 -34.08
CA ALA A 28 -42.99 -6.82 -32.88
C ALA A 28 -42.93 -8.35 -32.68
N MET A 29 -42.11 -8.84 -31.74
CA MET A 29 -42.17 -10.21 -31.32
C MET A 29 -43.37 -10.36 -30.37
N GLY A 30 -44.27 -11.26 -30.71
CA GLY A 30 -45.37 -11.63 -29.83
C GLY A 30 -46.61 -10.77 -29.90
N VAL A 31 -47.03 -10.39 -31.08
CA VAL A 31 -48.45 -10.13 -31.25
C VAL A 31 -49.16 -11.45 -31.08
N GLU A 32 -49.82 -11.66 -29.92
CA GLU A 32 -50.84 -12.70 -29.83
C GLU A 32 -51.81 -12.47 -30.98
N GLN A 33 -51.62 -13.20 -32.08
CA GLN A 33 -52.59 -13.22 -33.14
C GLN A 33 -53.78 -14.00 -32.62
N HIS A 34 -54.74 -13.31 -32.06
CA HIS A 34 -56.05 -13.87 -31.75
C HIS A 34 -56.77 -14.21 -33.05
N THR A 35 -56.50 -15.39 -33.54
CA THR A 35 -57.32 -16.01 -34.57
C THR A 35 -58.45 -16.73 -33.87
N PRO A 36 -59.73 -16.48 -34.17
CA PRO A 36 -60.85 -17.15 -33.53
C PRO A 36 -60.69 -18.66 -33.60
N GLY A 37 -60.61 -19.30 -32.43
CA GLY A 37 -60.44 -20.77 -32.31
C GLY A 37 -59.00 -21.27 -32.27
N PHE A 38 -58.01 -20.38 -32.19
CA PHE A 38 -56.58 -20.76 -32.10
C PHE A 38 -55.87 -19.94 -30.99
N THR A 39 -55.23 -20.63 -30.08
CA THR A 39 -54.34 -20.01 -29.10
C THR A 39 -52.93 -20.43 -29.41
N MET A 40 -52.00 -19.51 -29.65
CA MET A 40 -50.58 -19.78 -29.81
C MET A 40 -49.85 -19.45 -28.52
N GLU A 41 -49.11 -20.40 -27.98
CA GLU A 41 -48.24 -20.21 -26.86
C GLU A 41 -46.77 -20.41 -27.31
N VAL A 42 -45.92 -19.46 -26.96
CA VAL A 42 -44.48 -19.61 -27.24
C VAL A 42 -43.87 -20.49 -26.17
N ILE A 43 -43.41 -21.64 -26.55
CA ILE A 43 -42.71 -22.55 -25.66
C ILE A 43 -41.21 -22.21 -25.76
N GLU A 44 -40.62 -21.75 -24.69
CA GLU A 44 -39.17 -21.54 -24.58
C GLU A 44 -38.48 -22.90 -24.30
N PRO A 45 -37.42 -23.26 -25.03
CA PRO A 45 -36.67 -24.48 -24.75
C PRO A 45 -35.90 -24.39 -23.44
N ASP A 46 -35.85 -25.45 -22.66
CA ASP A 46 -35.13 -25.50 -21.37
C ASP A 46 -33.60 -25.44 -21.54
N GLU A 47 -33.07 -25.83 -22.70
CA GLU A 47 -31.65 -25.76 -23.01
C GLU A 47 -31.36 -24.61 -24.00
N ARG A 48 -30.61 -23.64 -23.59
CA ARG A 48 -30.15 -22.51 -24.42
C ARG A 48 -28.63 -22.59 -24.59
N THR A 49 -28.16 -22.49 -25.82
CA THR A 49 -26.73 -22.38 -26.14
C THR A 49 -26.44 -21.03 -26.73
N ALA A 50 -25.49 -20.28 -26.11
CA ALA A 50 -25.02 -19.02 -26.64
C ALA A 50 -24.18 -19.20 -27.91
N LYS A 51 -24.54 -18.55 -29.01
CA LYS A 51 -23.78 -18.57 -30.28
C LYS A 51 -22.54 -17.71 -30.23
N PHE A 52 -22.57 -16.65 -29.46
CA PHE A 52 -21.49 -15.69 -29.24
C PHE A 52 -21.17 -15.61 -27.75
N ASP A 53 -20.05 -15.00 -27.44
CA ASP A 53 -19.66 -14.81 -26.03
C ASP A 53 -20.69 -13.97 -25.27
N LEU A 54 -21.23 -12.95 -25.95
CA LEU A 54 -22.28 -12.08 -25.40
C LEU A 54 -23.17 -11.53 -26.53
N THR A 55 -24.49 -11.65 -26.38
CA THR A 55 -25.48 -11.01 -27.25
C THR A 55 -26.42 -10.15 -26.42
N LEU A 56 -26.67 -8.94 -26.85
CA LEU A 56 -27.76 -8.09 -26.35
C LEU A 56 -28.82 -7.92 -27.44
N VAL A 57 -30.00 -8.43 -27.16
CA VAL A 57 -31.18 -8.23 -28.02
C VAL A 57 -32.12 -7.22 -27.37
N MET A 58 -32.53 -6.21 -28.11
CA MET A 58 -33.55 -5.27 -27.70
C MET A 58 -34.74 -5.33 -28.65
N ALA A 59 -35.94 -5.30 -28.11
CA ALA A 59 -37.17 -5.26 -28.86
C ALA A 59 -38.14 -4.21 -28.29
N GLU A 60 -38.85 -3.51 -29.16
CA GLU A 60 -39.90 -2.59 -28.75
C GLU A 60 -41.13 -3.37 -28.26
N SER A 61 -41.74 -2.91 -27.18
CA SER A 61 -42.97 -3.44 -26.62
C SER A 61 -43.94 -2.32 -26.28
N GLU A 62 -45.19 -2.66 -25.99
CA GLU A 62 -46.22 -1.67 -25.62
C GLU A 62 -45.83 -0.81 -24.40
N SER A 63 -45.00 -1.33 -23.48
CA SER A 63 -44.56 -0.66 -22.26
C SER A 63 -43.17 -0.03 -22.36
N GLY A 64 -42.49 -0.09 -23.51
CA GLY A 64 -41.13 0.42 -23.72
C GLY A 64 -40.25 -0.59 -24.46
N TYR A 65 -39.03 -0.79 -24.00
CA TYR A 65 -38.09 -1.72 -24.61
C TYR A 65 -37.83 -2.89 -23.67
N ASN A 66 -37.90 -4.11 -24.20
CA ASN A 66 -37.38 -5.30 -23.55
C ASN A 66 -35.94 -5.54 -24.01
N ALA A 67 -35.06 -5.88 -23.09
CA ALA A 67 -33.67 -6.20 -23.37
C ALA A 67 -33.30 -7.54 -22.77
N GLU A 68 -32.72 -8.40 -23.58
CA GLU A 68 -32.27 -9.75 -23.17
C GLU A 68 -30.78 -9.90 -23.42
N PHE A 69 -30.05 -10.39 -22.40
CA PHE A 69 -28.65 -10.75 -22.48
C PHE A 69 -28.52 -12.29 -22.60
N GLU A 70 -28.05 -12.77 -23.75
CA GLU A 70 -27.59 -14.13 -23.94
C GLU A 70 -26.06 -14.15 -23.81
N TYR A 71 -25.50 -15.06 -23.00
CA TYR A 71 -24.07 -15.08 -22.71
C TYR A 71 -23.53 -16.49 -22.50
N ASN A 72 -22.24 -16.66 -22.77
CA ASN A 72 -21.52 -17.89 -22.52
C ASN A 72 -21.21 -18.00 -21.01
N THR A 73 -21.77 -19.01 -20.35
CA THR A 73 -21.61 -19.25 -18.89
C THR A 73 -20.22 -19.72 -18.49
N ASP A 74 -19.40 -20.18 -19.44
CA ASP A 74 -17.98 -20.48 -19.18
C ASP A 74 -17.12 -19.22 -19.07
N LEU A 75 -17.59 -18.09 -19.67
CA LEU A 75 -16.87 -16.81 -19.67
C LEU A 75 -17.43 -15.81 -18.67
N PHE A 76 -18.74 -15.79 -18.45
CA PHE A 76 -19.41 -14.78 -17.64
C PHE A 76 -20.20 -15.38 -16.49
N LYS A 77 -20.03 -14.81 -15.31
CA LYS A 77 -20.88 -15.11 -14.15
C LYS A 77 -22.21 -14.35 -14.26
N PRO A 78 -23.34 -14.92 -13.79
CA PRO A 78 -24.65 -14.24 -13.81
C PRO A 78 -24.64 -12.85 -13.17
N ASP A 79 -23.89 -12.66 -12.07
CA ASP A 79 -23.79 -11.38 -11.40
C ASP A 79 -23.07 -10.31 -12.24
N SER A 80 -22.10 -10.71 -13.07
CA SER A 80 -21.43 -9.80 -13.99
C SER A 80 -22.36 -9.31 -15.07
N ILE A 81 -23.22 -10.19 -15.60
CA ILE A 81 -24.24 -9.82 -16.59
C ILE A 81 -25.32 -8.94 -15.98
N ARG A 82 -25.76 -9.22 -14.73
CA ARG A 82 -26.72 -8.34 -14.04
C ARG A 82 -26.16 -6.92 -13.86
N ARG A 83 -24.88 -6.79 -13.47
CA ARG A 83 -24.24 -5.47 -13.38
C ARG A 83 -24.14 -4.80 -14.75
N MET A 84 -23.78 -5.54 -15.79
CA MET A 84 -23.70 -5.02 -17.15
C MET A 84 -25.06 -4.49 -17.63
N ALA A 85 -26.16 -5.18 -17.32
CA ALA A 85 -27.51 -4.73 -17.60
C ALA A 85 -27.85 -3.43 -16.86
N GLN A 86 -27.46 -3.30 -15.59
CA GLN A 86 -27.64 -2.06 -14.82
C GLN A 86 -26.83 -0.90 -15.40
N HIS A 87 -25.57 -1.16 -15.76
CA HIS A 87 -24.70 -0.15 -16.42
C HIS A 87 -25.31 0.31 -17.75
N PHE A 88 -25.84 -0.63 -18.52
CA PHE A 88 -26.50 -0.30 -19.78
C PHE A 88 -27.73 0.61 -19.56
N GLN A 89 -28.54 0.34 -18.56
CA GLN A 89 -29.67 1.20 -18.20
C GLN A 89 -29.22 2.60 -17.75
N VAL A 90 -28.14 2.70 -16.96
CA VAL A 90 -27.55 3.99 -16.56
C VAL A 90 -27.12 4.76 -17.80
N LEU A 91 -26.36 4.10 -18.69
CA LEU A 91 -25.86 4.68 -19.92
C LEU A 91 -26.99 5.23 -20.80
N LEU A 92 -28.03 4.43 -21.06
CA LEU A 92 -29.18 4.87 -21.87
C LEU A 92 -29.88 6.10 -21.25
N ARG A 93 -30.07 6.07 -19.92
CA ARG A 93 -30.72 7.19 -19.22
C ARG A 93 -29.89 8.46 -19.30
N GLU A 94 -28.60 8.37 -19.16
CA GLU A 94 -27.69 9.52 -19.18
C GLU A 94 -27.48 10.05 -20.62
N MET A 95 -27.49 9.19 -21.61
CA MET A 95 -27.51 9.61 -23.05
C MET A 95 -28.71 10.46 -23.39
N VAL A 96 -29.90 10.10 -22.90
CA VAL A 96 -31.13 10.88 -23.12
C VAL A 96 -31.09 12.22 -22.37
N LYS A 97 -30.58 12.24 -21.15
CA LYS A 97 -30.46 13.46 -20.35
C LYS A 97 -29.40 14.43 -20.87
N HIS A 98 -28.31 13.89 -21.39
CA HIS A 98 -27.11 14.64 -21.74
C HIS A 98 -26.62 14.32 -23.17
N PRO A 99 -27.43 14.62 -24.22
CA PRO A 99 -27.16 14.20 -25.59
C PRO A 99 -25.91 14.87 -26.21
N HIS A 100 -25.36 15.88 -25.55
CA HIS A 100 -24.17 16.61 -26.03
C HIS A 100 -22.85 16.14 -25.38
N LEU A 101 -22.92 15.25 -24.38
CA LEU A 101 -21.73 14.69 -23.79
C LEU A 101 -21.05 13.70 -24.74
N LYS A 102 -19.73 13.63 -24.66
CA LYS A 102 -18.99 12.57 -25.34
C LYS A 102 -19.27 11.23 -24.67
N ILE A 103 -19.17 10.15 -25.44
CA ILE A 103 -19.36 8.77 -24.90
C ILE A 103 -18.45 8.50 -23.70
N SER A 104 -17.21 9.01 -23.74
CA SER A 104 -16.24 8.86 -22.66
C SER A 104 -16.57 9.62 -21.37
N GLU A 105 -17.51 10.56 -21.42
CA GLU A 105 -17.94 11.39 -20.29
C GLU A 105 -19.23 10.87 -19.63
N LEU A 106 -19.90 9.91 -20.27
CA LEU A 106 -21.14 9.33 -19.74
C LEU A 106 -20.85 8.41 -18.54
N PRO A 107 -21.58 8.56 -17.43
CA PRO A 107 -21.43 7.66 -16.29
C PRO A 107 -21.95 6.27 -16.61
N LEU A 108 -21.26 5.25 -16.14
CA LEU A 108 -21.65 3.84 -16.26
C LEU A 108 -22.11 3.24 -14.93
N LEU A 109 -21.51 3.68 -13.83
CA LEU A 109 -21.76 3.10 -12.50
C LEU A 109 -23.11 3.56 -11.95
N THR A 110 -23.80 2.63 -11.29
CA THR A 110 -24.93 2.99 -10.45
C THR A 110 -24.47 3.80 -9.23
N GLU A 111 -25.31 4.63 -8.65
CA GLU A 111 -24.99 5.37 -7.43
C GLU A 111 -24.61 4.44 -6.26
N THR A 112 -25.20 3.25 -6.20
CA THR A 112 -24.87 2.24 -5.20
C THR A 112 -23.44 1.70 -5.39
N GLU A 113 -23.03 1.38 -6.62
CA GLU A 113 -21.69 0.93 -6.92
C GLU A 113 -20.66 2.03 -6.69
N LYS A 114 -20.95 3.25 -7.13
CA LYS A 114 -20.11 4.41 -6.89
C LYS A 114 -19.85 4.62 -5.40
N ARG A 115 -20.90 4.57 -4.59
CA ARG A 115 -20.81 4.67 -3.14
C ARG A 115 -20.03 3.50 -2.55
N HIS A 116 -20.29 2.28 -3.00
CA HIS A 116 -19.55 1.10 -2.56
C HIS A 116 -18.05 1.21 -2.85
N ILE A 117 -17.67 1.70 -4.02
CA ILE A 117 -16.26 1.87 -4.38
C ILE A 117 -15.62 2.99 -3.57
N LEU A 118 -16.29 4.14 -3.42
CA LEU A 118 -15.72 5.33 -2.79
C LEU A 118 -15.73 5.27 -1.25
N GLU A 119 -16.75 4.65 -0.67
CA GLU A 119 -16.96 4.63 0.79
C GLU A 119 -16.65 3.26 1.40
N SER A 120 -17.37 2.20 0.96
CA SER A 120 -17.28 0.90 1.62
C SER A 120 -15.94 0.19 1.42
N ARG A 121 -15.31 0.34 0.23
CA ARG A 121 -13.98 -0.22 -0.04
C ARG A 121 -12.84 0.63 0.51
N ASN A 122 -13.11 1.90 0.78
CA ASN A 122 -12.19 2.84 1.40
C ASN A 122 -12.54 3.11 2.87
N ALA A 123 -13.30 2.21 3.50
CA ALA A 123 -13.63 2.30 4.92
C ALA A 123 -12.39 2.06 5.80
N SER A 124 -11.35 2.85 5.53
CA SER A 124 -10.11 2.92 6.29
C SER A 124 -10.13 4.02 7.37
N ASP A 125 -11.30 4.61 7.65
CA ASP A 125 -11.48 5.58 8.73
C ASP A 125 -11.38 4.91 10.11
N VAL A 126 -10.20 4.38 10.40
CA VAL A 126 -9.85 3.93 11.75
C VAL A 126 -9.33 5.15 12.50
N ARG A 127 -9.98 5.52 13.60
CA ARG A 127 -9.48 6.57 14.48
C ARG A 127 -8.30 6.02 15.27
N PHE A 128 -7.09 6.39 14.85
CA PHE A 128 -5.87 6.14 15.60
C PHE A 128 -5.74 7.16 16.74
N ASN A 129 -5.05 6.76 17.79
CA ASN A 129 -4.50 7.74 18.73
C ASN A 129 -3.37 8.49 18.02
N THR A 130 -3.72 9.62 17.38
CA THR A 130 -2.81 10.41 16.54
C THR A 130 -1.80 11.22 17.34
N GLU A 131 -1.83 11.18 18.66
CA GLU A 131 -0.92 11.90 19.56
C GLU A 131 0.23 11.02 20.07
N THR A 132 0.27 9.75 19.67
CA THR A 132 1.29 8.77 20.09
C THR A 132 2.47 8.78 19.14
N CYS A 133 3.68 8.76 19.66
CA CYS A 133 4.90 8.55 18.90
C CYS A 133 5.26 7.05 18.82
N ILE A 134 6.05 6.63 17.84
CA ILE A 134 6.39 5.22 17.63
C ILE A 134 7.16 4.62 18.82
N GLN A 135 8.06 5.37 19.44
CA GLN A 135 8.81 4.93 20.62
C GLN A 135 7.88 4.67 21.81
N ASP A 136 6.76 5.39 21.93
CA ASP A 136 5.78 5.17 23.00
C ASP A 136 5.11 3.80 22.86
N LEU A 137 4.81 3.35 21.62
CA LEU A 137 4.29 2.00 21.35
C LEU A 137 5.31 0.92 21.73
N PHE A 138 6.58 1.14 21.38
CA PHE A 138 7.65 0.23 21.77
C PHE A 138 7.79 0.15 23.31
N GLU A 139 7.78 1.28 24.01
CA GLU A 139 7.88 1.34 25.46
C GLU A 139 6.69 0.67 26.17
N GLN A 140 5.48 0.85 25.62
CA GLN A 140 4.30 0.12 26.11
C GLN A 140 4.49 -1.39 25.97
N ARG A 141 5.07 -1.84 24.85
CA ARG A 141 5.37 -3.26 24.65
C ARG A 141 6.43 -3.77 25.64
N VAL A 142 7.49 -3.01 25.85
CA VAL A 142 8.51 -3.32 26.88
C VAL A 142 7.89 -3.50 28.26
N ALA A 143 6.96 -2.62 28.64
CA ALA A 143 6.29 -2.71 29.94
C ALA A 143 5.39 -3.94 30.08
N GLN A 144 4.79 -4.42 28.98
CA GLN A 144 3.92 -5.59 28.97
C GLN A 144 4.71 -6.92 29.01
N THR A 145 5.79 -7.01 28.25
CA THR A 145 6.56 -8.26 28.07
C THR A 145 8.08 -8.01 28.11
N PRO A 146 8.65 -7.53 29.24
CA PRO A 146 10.05 -7.12 29.31
C PRO A 146 11.04 -8.26 29.02
N ASP A 147 10.73 -9.49 29.45
CA ASP A 147 11.59 -10.65 29.31
C ASP A 147 11.39 -11.44 28.02
N ALA A 148 10.40 -11.06 27.20
CA ALA A 148 10.19 -11.70 25.91
C ALA A 148 11.30 -11.32 24.92
N PRO A 149 11.70 -12.23 24.01
CA PRO A 149 12.67 -11.92 22.97
C PRO A 149 12.14 -10.85 22.03
N ALA A 150 12.89 -9.77 21.85
CA ALA A 150 12.59 -8.68 20.93
C ALA A 150 13.36 -8.80 19.62
N LEU A 151 14.59 -9.30 19.65
CA LEU A 151 15.50 -9.33 18.50
C LEU A 151 16.35 -10.60 18.51
N TYR A 152 16.51 -11.20 17.33
CA TYR A 152 17.42 -12.29 17.08
C TYR A 152 18.37 -11.93 15.94
N PHE A 153 19.67 -12.11 16.14
CA PHE A 153 20.67 -11.93 15.10
C PHE A 153 21.87 -12.85 15.34
N GLU A 154 22.25 -13.67 14.36
CA GLU A 154 23.43 -14.56 14.38
C GLU A 154 23.63 -15.35 15.69
N GLY A 155 22.54 -15.92 16.20
CA GLY A 155 22.54 -16.71 17.42
C GLY A 155 22.48 -15.89 18.71
N GLN A 156 22.51 -14.58 18.66
CA GLN A 156 22.23 -13.68 19.78
C GLN A 156 20.75 -13.37 19.87
N ALA A 157 20.25 -13.23 21.08
CA ALA A 157 18.91 -12.78 21.35
C ALA A 157 18.94 -11.63 22.35
N LEU A 158 18.16 -10.59 22.15
CA LEU A 158 17.90 -9.56 23.14
C LEU A 158 16.43 -9.59 23.54
N THR A 159 16.18 -9.47 24.82
CA THR A 159 14.83 -9.22 25.35
C THR A 159 14.39 -7.78 25.08
N PHE A 160 13.08 -7.52 25.19
CA PHE A 160 12.55 -6.15 25.09
C PHE A 160 13.20 -5.21 26.12
N SER A 161 13.42 -5.69 27.36
CA SER A 161 14.08 -4.92 28.42
C SER A 161 15.54 -4.59 28.09
N GLU A 162 16.32 -5.56 27.60
CA GLU A 162 17.71 -5.34 27.22
C GLU A 162 17.86 -4.39 26.03
N LEU A 163 17.04 -4.56 24.99
CA LEU A 163 17.01 -3.69 23.84
C LEU A 163 16.63 -2.25 24.24
N ASN A 164 15.61 -2.12 25.10
CA ASN A 164 15.16 -0.82 25.61
C ASN A 164 16.26 -0.13 26.42
N ALA A 165 16.91 -0.84 27.33
CA ALA A 165 17.98 -0.27 28.18
C ALA A 165 19.18 0.23 27.34
N ARG A 166 19.56 -0.52 26.29
CA ARG A 166 20.62 -0.09 25.37
C ARG A 166 20.20 1.13 24.55
N ALA A 167 18.99 1.11 24.00
CA ALA A 167 18.45 2.24 23.24
C ALA A 167 18.31 3.51 24.11
N ASN A 168 17.92 3.36 25.39
CA ASN A 168 17.83 4.47 26.33
C ASN A 168 19.19 5.12 26.61
N ALA A 169 20.22 4.32 26.89
CA ALA A 169 21.57 4.86 27.08
C ALA A 169 22.05 5.66 25.87
N LEU A 170 21.88 5.11 24.68
CA LEU A 170 22.22 5.82 23.45
C LEU A 170 21.39 7.12 23.29
N ALA A 171 20.10 7.08 23.63
CA ALA A 171 19.24 8.26 23.54
C ALA A 171 19.67 9.39 24.49
N HIS A 172 20.03 9.04 25.74
CA HIS A 172 20.56 10.03 26.70
C HIS A 172 21.88 10.62 26.22
N TYR A 173 22.78 9.80 25.70
CA TYR A 173 24.03 10.27 25.10
C TYR A 173 23.77 11.22 23.93
N LEU A 174 22.91 10.84 23.00
CA LEU A 174 22.57 11.68 21.85
C LEU A 174 21.98 13.03 22.26
N ARG A 175 21.10 13.06 23.27
CA ARG A 175 20.55 14.32 23.84
C ARG A 175 21.63 15.24 24.42
N LYS A 176 22.57 14.70 25.16
CA LYS A 176 23.73 15.47 25.68
C LYS A 176 24.55 16.10 24.55
N HIS A 177 24.47 15.51 23.36
CA HIS A 177 25.18 15.98 22.18
C HIS A 177 24.29 16.77 21.20
N GLY A 178 23.11 17.23 21.66
CA GLY A 178 22.27 18.18 20.94
C GLY A 178 21.23 17.54 20.01
N VAL A 179 21.05 16.21 20.05
CA VAL A 179 19.96 15.55 19.30
C VAL A 179 18.63 15.77 20.02
N GLY A 180 17.63 16.20 19.29
CA GLY A 180 16.27 16.48 19.75
C GLY A 180 15.29 16.54 18.58
N PRO A 181 14.07 17.07 18.79
CA PRO A 181 13.04 17.15 17.76
C PRO A 181 13.55 17.79 16.46
N GLU A 182 13.19 17.18 15.33
CA GLU A 182 13.55 17.62 13.97
C GLU A 182 15.06 17.56 13.63
N GLN A 183 15.93 17.07 14.55
CA GLN A 183 17.34 16.90 14.27
C GLN A 183 17.60 15.59 13.52
N LEU A 184 18.20 15.71 12.33
CA LEU A 184 18.54 14.56 11.48
C LEU A 184 19.81 13.86 11.96
N VAL A 185 19.73 12.54 12.15
CA VAL A 185 20.86 11.68 12.56
C VAL A 185 21.05 10.60 11.51
N GLY A 186 22.22 10.56 10.88
CA GLY A 186 22.57 9.49 9.95
C GLY A 186 22.78 8.16 10.66
N ILE A 187 22.33 7.08 10.05
CA ILE A 187 22.63 5.71 10.48
C ILE A 187 23.19 4.96 9.29
N SER A 188 24.47 4.59 9.35
CA SER A 188 25.13 3.80 8.32
C SER A 188 25.81 2.60 8.94
N VAL A 189 25.12 1.47 8.91
CA VAL A 189 25.55 0.21 9.54
C VAL A 189 25.15 -0.97 8.66
N GLU A 190 25.90 -2.04 8.76
CA GLU A 190 25.47 -3.34 8.25
C GLU A 190 24.40 -3.94 9.18
N LYS A 191 23.66 -4.92 8.66
CA LYS A 191 22.64 -5.61 9.47
C LYS A 191 23.24 -6.17 10.75
N SER A 192 22.70 -5.74 11.88
CA SER A 192 23.22 -6.10 13.19
C SER A 192 22.22 -5.72 14.29
N VAL A 193 22.52 -6.13 15.52
CA VAL A 193 21.79 -5.70 16.71
C VAL A 193 21.89 -4.17 16.88
N GLU A 194 23.05 -3.61 16.59
CA GLU A 194 23.36 -2.17 16.69
C GLU A 194 22.48 -1.33 15.77
N GLN A 195 22.06 -1.87 14.62
CA GLN A 195 21.13 -1.19 13.71
C GLN A 195 19.81 -0.83 14.40
N VAL A 196 19.22 -1.80 15.09
CA VAL A 196 17.93 -1.61 15.78
C VAL A 196 18.09 -0.72 17.01
N ILE A 197 19.20 -0.88 17.76
CA ILE A 197 19.53 -0.02 18.90
C ILE A 197 19.73 1.43 18.43
N GLY A 198 20.44 1.64 17.32
CA GLY A 198 20.68 2.96 16.74
C GLY A 198 19.38 3.65 16.36
N LEU A 199 18.50 2.94 15.64
CA LEU A 199 17.18 3.43 15.26
C LEU A 199 16.35 3.85 16.47
N LEU A 200 16.17 2.96 17.44
CA LEU A 200 15.41 3.24 18.65
C LEU A 200 16.04 4.36 19.49
N GLY A 201 17.38 4.37 19.59
CA GLY A 201 18.12 5.40 20.31
C GLY A 201 17.89 6.80 19.73
N VAL A 202 17.89 6.95 18.41
CA VAL A 202 17.60 8.22 17.74
C VAL A 202 16.14 8.66 18.00
N LEU A 203 15.18 7.75 17.81
CA LEU A 203 13.77 8.06 18.05
C LEU A 203 13.49 8.45 19.50
N LYS A 204 14.09 7.74 20.47
CA LYS A 204 13.97 8.04 21.90
C LYS A 204 14.70 9.32 22.31
N ALA A 205 15.77 9.67 21.61
CA ALA A 205 16.42 10.99 21.78
C ALA A 205 15.52 12.15 21.35
N GLY A 206 14.54 11.87 20.52
CA GLY A 206 13.66 12.83 19.86
C GLY A 206 14.06 13.13 18.42
N GLY A 207 15.16 12.55 17.94
CA GLY A 207 15.73 12.79 16.62
C GLY A 207 15.00 12.04 15.48
N VAL A 208 15.44 12.37 14.28
CA VAL A 208 14.95 11.81 13.00
C VAL A 208 16.04 10.94 12.41
N TYR A 209 15.81 9.64 12.21
CA TYR A 209 16.85 8.82 11.62
C TYR A 209 16.87 8.90 10.10
N VAL A 210 18.07 8.94 9.54
CA VAL A 210 18.32 8.94 8.09
C VAL A 210 19.18 7.72 7.76
N PRO A 211 18.60 6.65 7.20
CA PRO A 211 19.35 5.46 6.85
C PRO A 211 20.23 5.70 5.62
N ILE A 212 21.50 5.34 5.71
CA ILE A 212 22.48 5.45 4.65
C ILE A 212 23.09 4.08 4.43
N ASP A 213 22.87 3.48 3.27
CA ASP A 213 23.44 2.18 2.94
C ASP A 213 24.97 2.33 2.79
N PRO A 214 25.79 1.61 3.57
CA PRO A 214 27.25 1.69 3.47
C PRO A 214 27.79 1.25 2.10
N ALA A 215 27.01 0.47 1.35
CA ALA A 215 27.37 0.04 -0.01
C ALA A 215 27.11 1.09 -1.09
N TYR A 216 26.52 2.25 -0.75
CA TYR A 216 26.34 3.32 -1.73
C TYR A 216 27.67 3.90 -2.22
N PRO A 217 27.72 4.35 -3.50
CA PRO A 217 28.86 5.12 -4.00
C PRO A 217 29.13 6.34 -3.11
N ARG A 218 30.41 6.67 -2.95
CA ARG A 218 30.89 7.78 -2.11
C ARG A 218 30.15 9.08 -2.41
N ASP A 219 30.02 9.44 -3.69
CA ASP A 219 29.34 10.68 -4.11
C ASP A 219 27.88 10.73 -3.64
N ARG A 220 27.20 9.57 -3.57
CA ARG A 220 25.82 9.48 -3.08
C ARG A 220 25.75 9.67 -1.56
N ILE A 221 26.66 9.06 -0.83
CA ILE A 221 26.79 9.24 0.62
C ILE A 221 27.05 10.70 0.93
N ASP A 222 28.03 11.29 0.26
CA ASP A 222 28.43 12.68 0.43
C ASP A 222 27.28 13.66 0.16
N TYR A 223 26.53 13.37 -0.91
CA TYR A 223 25.33 14.14 -1.24
C TYR A 223 24.27 14.06 -0.13
N ILE A 224 23.95 12.84 0.36
CA ILE A 224 22.95 12.65 1.42
C ILE A 224 23.36 13.38 2.71
N LEU A 225 24.61 13.25 3.13
CA LEU A 225 25.12 13.89 4.33
C LEU A 225 25.04 15.43 4.24
N GLN A 226 25.32 15.98 3.06
CA GLN A 226 25.27 17.41 2.83
C GLN A 226 23.83 17.93 2.66
N ASP A 227 23.01 17.26 1.86
CA ASP A 227 21.62 17.67 1.56
C ASP A 227 20.73 17.62 2.82
N ALA A 228 20.94 16.60 3.66
CA ALA A 228 20.24 16.45 4.95
C ALA A 228 20.92 17.20 6.11
N GLU A 229 22.00 17.95 5.88
CA GLU A 229 22.76 18.69 6.91
C GLU A 229 23.07 17.82 8.15
N ILE A 230 23.46 16.56 7.92
CA ILE A 230 23.72 15.60 9.00
C ILE A 230 25.00 15.99 9.74
N SER A 231 24.86 16.31 11.02
CA SER A 231 25.98 16.63 11.94
C SER A 231 26.35 15.48 12.88
N THR A 232 25.51 14.44 12.98
CA THR A 232 25.74 13.26 13.83
C THR A 232 25.47 12.00 13.02
N LEU A 233 26.41 11.06 13.04
CA LEU A 233 26.33 9.78 12.31
C LEU A 233 26.57 8.62 13.30
N LEU A 234 25.69 7.65 13.29
CA LEU A 234 25.87 6.35 13.95
C LEU A 234 26.40 5.36 12.91
N THR A 235 27.48 4.67 13.22
CA THR A 235 28.10 3.70 12.32
C THR A 235 28.77 2.56 13.08
N GLN A 236 29.53 1.70 12.40
CA GLN A 236 30.38 0.65 12.96
C GLN A 236 31.85 0.99 12.74
N GLU A 237 32.75 0.42 13.56
CA GLU A 237 34.18 0.73 13.54
C GLU A 237 34.79 0.58 12.16
N HIS A 238 34.53 -0.55 11.49
CA HIS A 238 35.11 -0.85 10.17
C HIS A 238 34.55 0.04 9.04
N LEU A 239 33.43 0.74 9.27
CA LEU A 239 32.83 1.67 8.31
C LEU A 239 33.20 3.13 8.60
N ALA A 240 33.70 3.45 9.77
CA ALA A 240 33.86 4.83 10.25
C ALA A 240 34.79 5.67 9.37
N GLU A 241 35.90 5.09 8.89
CA GLU A 241 36.91 5.79 8.10
C GLU A 241 36.34 6.47 6.84
N GLN A 242 35.34 5.85 6.22
CA GLN A 242 34.72 6.43 5.00
C GLN A 242 33.91 7.70 5.27
N PHE A 243 33.57 7.98 6.55
CA PHE A 243 32.74 9.12 6.94
C PHE A 243 33.52 10.22 7.65
N GLU A 244 34.81 10.07 7.89
CA GLU A 244 35.62 11.05 8.64
C GLU A 244 35.60 12.42 7.97
N ARG A 245 35.04 13.42 8.71
CA ARG A 245 34.95 14.84 8.34
C ARG A 245 34.99 15.70 9.59
N PRO A 246 35.53 16.94 9.48
CA PRO A 246 35.66 17.82 10.62
C PRO A 246 34.33 18.26 11.24
N ASP A 247 33.27 18.31 10.45
CA ASP A 247 31.93 18.81 10.79
C ASP A 247 30.95 17.69 11.18
N LEU A 248 31.37 16.42 11.13
CA LEU A 248 30.54 15.24 11.39
C LEU A 248 30.99 14.55 12.69
N ARG A 249 30.10 14.52 13.68
CA ARG A 249 30.31 13.69 14.87
C ARG A 249 29.95 12.25 14.54
N ILE A 250 30.89 11.35 14.70
CA ILE A 250 30.72 9.91 14.47
C ILE A 250 30.67 9.19 15.82
N PHE A 251 29.65 8.33 16.00
CA PHE A 251 29.58 7.41 17.13
C PHE A 251 29.54 5.96 16.58
N ARG A 252 30.46 5.13 17.07
CA ARG A 252 30.63 3.74 16.64
C ARG A 252 29.85 2.81 17.57
N LEU A 253 28.74 2.30 17.05
CA LEU A 253 27.77 1.51 17.83
C LEU A 253 28.32 0.16 18.32
N ASP A 254 29.35 -0.36 17.70
CA ASP A 254 29.98 -1.66 18.07
C ASP A 254 31.15 -1.49 19.01
N SER A 255 31.92 -0.41 18.99
CA SER A 255 33.16 -0.26 19.73
C SER A 255 33.14 0.81 20.84
N GLN A 256 32.20 1.78 20.81
CA GLN A 256 32.16 2.89 21.77
C GLN A 256 31.15 2.72 22.91
N TRP A 257 30.68 1.50 23.18
CA TRP A 257 29.72 1.25 24.28
C TRP A 257 30.22 1.65 25.67
N ALA A 258 31.51 1.67 25.89
CA ALA A 258 32.09 2.14 27.17
C ALA A 258 31.73 3.60 27.48
N GLU A 259 31.50 4.46 26.44
CA GLU A 259 31.06 5.83 26.61
C GLU A 259 29.62 5.97 27.11
N LEU A 260 28.84 4.88 27.02
CA LEU A 260 27.44 4.81 27.47
C LEU A 260 27.26 4.14 28.83
N GLU A 261 28.31 3.68 29.49
CA GLU A 261 28.21 2.94 30.78
C GLU A 261 27.53 3.77 31.87
N ASP A 262 27.85 5.05 31.94
CA ASP A 262 27.30 5.99 32.93
C ASP A 262 25.96 6.63 32.50
N GLU A 263 25.44 6.30 31.29
CA GLU A 263 24.17 6.85 30.83
C GLU A 263 22.97 6.15 31.47
N PRO A 264 21.87 6.89 31.78
CA PRO A 264 20.67 6.32 32.35
C PRO A 264 20.07 5.21 31.43
N ARG A 265 19.52 4.18 32.03
CA ARG A 265 18.86 3.05 31.33
C ARG A 265 17.36 3.18 31.31
N GLU A 266 16.80 4.15 32.05
CA GLU A 266 15.39 4.48 32.09
C GLU A 266 14.97 5.24 30.82
N ASN A 267 13.69 5.11 30.46
CA ASN A 267 13.14 5.83 29.31
C ASN A 267 13.35 7.35 29.45
N PRO A 268 13.96 8.02 28.48
CA PRO A 268 14.02 9.48 28.50
C PRO A 268 12.60 10.07 28.36
N VAL A 269 12.36 11.19 29.02
CA VAL A 269 11.07 11.90 28.86
C VAL A 269 10.84 12.21 27.40
N ASN A 270 9.68 11.79 26.85
CA ASN A 270 9.35 12.03 25.45
C ASN A 270 9.26 13.54 25.18
N CYS A 271 9.98 14.03 24.17
CA CYS A 271 9.98 15.42 23.72
C CYS A 271 9.36 15.60 22.34
N ASN A 272 8.89 14.50 21.72
CA ASN A 272 8.24 14.52 20.41
C ASN A 272 6.72 14.62 20.54
N VAL A 273 6.11 15.14 19.48
CA VAL A 273 4.69 15.06 19.18
C VAL A 273 4.50 14.26 17.88
N ALA A 274 3.29 13.81 17.62
CA ALA A 274 2.98 12.96 16.48
C ALA A 274 3.28 13.61 15.11
N GLU A 275 3.29 14.92 15.04
CA GLU A 275 3.62 15.73 13.86
C GLU A 275 5.11 15.87 13.59
N HIS A 276 5.98 15.60 14.60
CA HIS A 276 7.42 15.63 14.39
C HIS A 276 7.85 14.48 13.47
N LEU A 277 8.96 14.69 12.77
CA LEU A 277 9.55 13.70 11.89
C LEU A 277 10.07 12.49 12.70
N ALA A 278 9.83 11.29 12.18
CA ALA A 278 10.40 10.06 12.70
C ALA A 278 11.62 9.63 11.87
N TYR A 279 11.51 9.74 10.56
CA TYR A 279 12.59 9.33 9.66
C TYR A 279 12.55 10.06 8.32
N MET A 280 13.68 9.98 7.61
CA MET A 280 13.83 10.50 6.25
C MET A 280 14.54 9.49 5.37
N ILE A 281 13.91 9.05 4.29
CA ILE A 281 14.49 8.10 3.33
C ILE A 281 14.72 8.77 1.99
N TYR A 282 15.91 8.55 1.42
CA TYR A 282 16.28 9.06 0.09
C TYR A 282 15.83 8.14 -1.02
N THR A 283 15.01 8.65 -1.92
CA THR A 283 14.53 7.96 -3.12
C THR A 283 15.22 8.49 -4.39
N SER A 284 15.25 7.68 -5.45
CA SER A 284 15.75 8.11 -6.75
C SER A 284 14.84 9.19 -7.33
N GLY A 285 15.36 10.42 -7.47
CA GLY A 285 14.61 11.52 -8.06
C GLY A 285 14.55 11.45 -9.58
N SER A 286 13.46 11.89 -10.20
CA SER A 286 13.30 12.00 -11.67
C SER A 286 14.34 12.92 -12.32
N THR A 287 15.01 13.76 -11.53
CA THR A 287 16.07 14.70 -11.98
C THR A 287 17.48 14.11 -11.86
N GLY A 288 17.61 12.82 -11.50
CA GLY A 288 18.92 12.14 -11.32
C GLY A 288 19.57 12.32 -9.96
N LYS A 289 19.14 13.32 -9.16
CA LYS A 289 19.62 13.48 -7.76
C LYS A 289 18.63 12.82 -6.79
N PRO A 290 19.12 12.13 -5.75
CA PRO A 290 18.26 11.59 -4.69
C PRO A 290 17.46 12.69 -4.00
N LYS A 291 16.22 12.38 -3.60
CA LYS A 291 15.35 13.29 -2.82
C LYS A 291 15.00 12.64 -1.50
N GLY A 292 15.17 13.38 -0.41
CA GLY A 292 14.77 12.96 0.92
C GLY A 292 13.26 13.10 1.12
N THR A 293 12.61 12.01 1.46
CA THR A 293 11.20 11.99 1.85
C THR A 293 11.10 11.93 3.36
N MET A 294 10.54 12.97 3.95
CA MET A 294 10.38 13.14 5.40
C MET A 294 9.03 12.58 5.86
N LEU A 295 9.04 11.73 6.89
CA LEU A 295 7.86 11.06 7.39
C LEU A 295 7.69 11.26 8.90
N GLN A 296 6.47 11.60 9.30
CA GLN A 296 6.10 11.91 10.68
C GLN A 296 5.81 10.65 11.49
N HIS A 297 5.91 10.76 12.83
CA HIS A 297 5.50 9.70 13.76
C HIS A 297 4.06 9.26 13.53
N ARG A 298 3.14 10.19 13.28
CA ARG A 298 1.72 9.89 12.97
C ARG A 298 1.57 8.87 11.85
N GLY A 299 2.30 9.08 10.73
CA GLY A 299 2.25 8.16 9.59
C GLY A 299 2.80 6.78 9.92
N LEU A 300 3.92 6.74 10.66
CA LEU A 300 4.55 5.50 11.09
C LEU A 300 3.69 4.72 12.09
N VAL A 301 3.08 5.38 13.05
CA VAL A 301 2.13 4.77 14.02
C VAL A 301 0.92 4.21 13.28
N ASN A 302 0.36 4.98 12.34
CA ASN A 302 -0.76 4.53 11.52
C ASN A 302 -0.40 3.26 10.73
N LEU A 303 0.74 3.25 10.05
CA LEU A 303 1.23 2.09 9.30
C LEU A 303 1.36 0.87 10.22
N THR A 304 2.03 1.03 11.36
CA THR A 304 2.27 -0.05 12.33
C THR A 304 0.96 -0.66 12.84
N LEU A 305 0.00 0.17 13.25
CA LEU A 305 -1.27 -0.32 13.81
C LEU A 305 -2.14 -1.02 12.75
N GLU A 306 -2.17 -0.50 11.51
CA GLU A 306 -2.89 -1.18 10.44
C GLU A 306 -2.22 -2.50 10.04
N GLN A 307 -0.90 -2.56 9.97
CA GLN A 307 -0.18 -3.81 9.68
C GLN A 307 -0.39 -4.88 10.76
N ILE A 308 -0.35 -4.50 12.04
CA ILE A 308 -0.67 -5.42 13.14
C ILE A 308 -2.06 -6.03 12.95
N LYS A 309 -3.04 -5.23 12.59
CA LYS A 309 -4.42 -5.66 12.36
C LYS A 309 -4.56 -6.50 11.09
N ASP A 310 -4.06 -6.01 9.96
CA ASP A 310 -4.26 -6.63 8.64
C ASP A 310 -3.51 -7.96 8.50
N PHE A 311 -2.31 -8.03 9.07
CA PHE A 311 -1.51 -9.26 9.10
C PHE A 311 -1.79 -10.15 10.31
N GLN A 312 -2.71 -9.71 11.21
CA GLN A 312 -3.06 -10.43 12.43
C GLN A 312 -1.83 -10.77 13.29
N LEU A 313 -0.91 -9.79 13.41
CA LEU A 313 0.32 -9.98 14.16
C LEU A 313 0.04 -10.07 15.66
N ASP A 314 0.61 -11.08 16.29
CA ASP A 314 0.53 -11.33 17.73
C ASP A 314 1.93 -11.57 18.33
N GLU A 315 1.98 -11.93 19.60
CA GLU A 315 3.22 -12.16 20.36
C GLU A 315 4.03 -13.36 19.86
N SER A 316 3.45 -14.27 19.10
CA SER A 316 4.10 -15.44 18.53
C SER A 316 4.79 -15.14 17.20
N CYS A 317 4.43 -14.02 16.57
CA CYS A 317 4.93 -13.65 15.25
C CYS A 317 6.43 -13.29 15.30
N ARG A 318 7.12 -13.67 14.24
CA ARG A 318 8.54 -13.33 14.00
C ARG A 318 8.65 -12.73 12.61
N CYS A 319 9.08 -11.47 12.53
CA CYS A 319 9.32 -10.78 11.29
C CYS A 319 10.80 -10.87 10.89
N LEU A 320 11.06 -11.14 9.61
CA LEU A 320 12.42 -11.13 9.08
C LEU A 320 12.71 -9.73 8.52
N GLN A 321 13.71 -9.05 9.08
CA GLN A 321 14.22 -7.82 8.50
C GLN A 321 15.06 -8.16 7.26
N PHE A 322 14.43 -8.16 6.08
CA PHE A 322 15.04 -8.56 4.82
C PHE A 322 15.47 -7.36 3.96
N ALA A 323 14.66 -6.32 3.88
CA ALA A 323 14.91 -5.16 3.05
C ALA A 323 16.17 -4.39 3.48
N SER A 324 16.83 -3.68 2.52
CA SER A 324 17.86 -2.72 2.89
C SER A 324 17.25 -1.62 3.75
N PHE A 325 17.95 -1.22 4.81
CA PHE A 325 17.49 -0.20 5.75
C PHE A 325 17.20 1.16 5.11
N SER A 326 17.81 1.44 3.96
CA SER A 326 17.57 2.68 3.19
C SER A 326 16.36 2.62 2.27
N PHE A 327 15.56 1.53 2.30
CA PHE A 327 14.28 1.40 1.60
C PHE A 327 13.11 1.43 2.57
N ASP A 328 12.00 2.01 2.14
CA ASP A 328 10.77 2.12 2.92
C ASP A 328 10.17 0.77 3.36
N ALA A 329 10.38 -0.29 2.58
CA ALA A 329 9.97 -1.65 2.95
C ALA A 329 10.55 -2.08 4.31
N SER A 330 11.77 -1.65 4.66
CA SER A 330 12.40 -1.96 5.95
C SER A 330 11.66 -1.38 7.16
N VAL A 331 10.85 -0.35 6.95
CA VAL A 331 10.04 0.28 8.00
C VAL A 331 8.80 -0.56 8.33
N SER A 332 8.40 -1.42 7.41
CA SER A 332 7.29 -2.36 7.57
C SER A 332 7.68 -3.68 8.23
N GLU A 333 8.98 -3.96 8.30
CA GLU A 333 9.58 -5.17 8.88
C GLU A 333 10.02 -4.94 10.32
#